data_280ad09d703db62276d1d58ab0d603b2
#
_entry.id   280ad09d703db62276d1d58ab0d603b2
#
_cell.length_a   1.000
_cell.length_b   1.000
_cell.length_c   1.000
_cell.angle_alpha   90.00
_cell.angle_beta   90.00
_cell.angle_gamma   90.00
#
_symmetry.space_group_name_H-M   'P 1'
#
loop_
_entity.id
_entity.type
_entity.pdbx_description
1 polymer ?
#
loop_
_entity_poly.entity_id
_entity_poly.type
_entity_poly.pdbx_seq_one_letter_code
_entity_poly.pdbx_strand_id
1 'polypeptide(L)'
;MVTPDGYLHRSSKSFNESMNIQPIIDLDQELLLKINGSDSLFWDGFMWIATNMLTWIPLAVVLLYVIFKNNKVKEALLIIGMLALVITLTDQIASGFCKPFFARFRPTQDPELMYQIDIVNGYRGGIYGFVSSHAANTFGIAIFLSLIIRSWSLGIMLFSWACINAYSRMYLGVHYPGDIFCGTLIGLGIGTLIYMLYTYIRKKFIHSPNYISNQYTSTGYLNSDISIILFVFILTIYYILIGSMIKIQTSLF
;
A
#
# COMPACT_ATOMS: atom_id res chain seq x y z
N MET A 1 -8.54 -41.71 15.37
CA MET A 1 -7.53 -40.68 15.61
C MET A 1 -7.94 -39.46 14.84
N VAL A 2 -8.47 -38.42 15.49
CA VAL A 2 -8.94 -37.19 14.84
C VAL A 2 -7.77 -36.20 14.89
N THR A 3 -7.27 -35.78 13.75
CA THR A 3 -6.19 -34.83 13.66
C THR A 3 -6.69 -33.40 14.04
N PRO A 4 -5.88 -32.56 14.70
CA PRO A 4 -6.31 -31.24 15.18
C PRO A 4 -6.80 -30.29 14.06
N ASP A 5 -6.42 -30.57 12.81
CA ASP A 5 -6.73 -29.71 11.64
C ASP A 5 -8.19 -29.80 11.16
N GLY A 6 -8.94 -30.82 11.55
CA GLY A 6 -10.32 -31.06 11.16
C GLY A 6 -11.32 -30.00 11.68
N TYR A 7 -11.04 -29.37 12.81
CA TYR A 7 -11.96 -28.40 13.41
C TYR A 7 -11.92 -27.00 12.76
N LEU A 8 -10.75 -26.54 12.34
CA LEU A 8 -10.62 -25.21 11.72
C LEU A 8 -11.16 -25.23 10.28
N HIS A 9 -10.94 -26.32 9.54
CA HIS A 9 -11.45 -26.46 8.17
C HIS A 9 -12.99 -26.60 8.12
N ARG A 10 -13.58 -27.22 9.15
CA ARG A 10 -15.03 -27.40 9.27
C ARG A 10 -15.74 -26.07 9.62
N SER A 11 -15.11 -25.23 10.43
CA SER A 11 -15.65 -23.91 10.81
C SER A 11 -15.70 -22.95 9.62
N SER A 12 -14.66 -22.90 8.77
CA SER A 12 -14.64 -22.02 7.59
C SER A 12 -15.63 -22.50 6.52
N LYS A 13 -15.75 -23.79 6.28
CA LYS A 13 -16.74 -24.35 5.33
C LYS A 13 -18.17 -24.07 5.77
N SER A 14 -18.52 -24.25 7.05
CA SER A 14 -19.87 -23.98 7.55
C SER A 14 -20.24 -22.50 7.53
N PHE A 15 -19.29 -21.60 7.74
CA PHE A 15 -19.51 -20.15 7.63
C PHE A 15 -19.74 -19.72 6.18
N ASN A 16 -19.01 -20.28 5.23
CA ASN A 16 -19.17 -20.02 3.80
C ASN A 16 -20.51 -20.55 3.27
N GLU A 17 -20.97 -21.73 3.72
CA GLU A 17 -22.25 -22.31 3.35
C GLU A 17 -23.44 -21.49 3.87
N SER A 18 -23.33 -20.86 5.05
CA SER A 18 -24.44 -20.09 5.64
C SER A 18 -24.67 -18.72 4.98
N MET A 19 -23.68 -18.12 4.31
CA MET A 19 -23.78 -16.81 3.69
C MET A 19 -23.69 -16.82 2.14
N ASN A 20 -23.55 -18.01 1.52
CA ASN A 20 -23.37 -18.17 0.08
C ASN A 20 -22.34 -17.17 -0.52
N ILE A 21 -21.15 -17.07 0.11
CA ILE A 21 -20.08 -16.16 -0.33
C ILE A 21 -19.21 -16.73 -1.46
N GLN A 22 -19.49 -18.00 -1.87
CA GLN A 22 -18.72 -18.68 -2.92
C GLN A 22 -18.65 -17.89 -4.23
N PRO A 23 -19.74 -17.27 -4.73
CA PRO A 23 -19.66 -16.48 -5.97
C PRO A 23 -18.72 -15.28 -5.88
N ILE A 24 -18.55 -14.70 -4.66
CA ILE A 24 -17.62 -13.58 -4.45
C ILE A 24 -16.19 -14.10 -4.48
N ILE A 25 -15.93 -15.29 -3.90
CA ILE A 25 -14.61 -15.93 -3.95
C ILE A 25 -14.23 -16.28 -5.38
N ASP A 26 -15.16 -16.88 -6.14
CA ASP A 26 -14.94 -17.27 -7.54
C ASP A 26 -14.63 -16.04 -8.40
N LEU A 27 -15.39 -14.95 -8.23
CA LEU A 27 -15.13 -13.68 -8.92
C LEU A 27 -13.76 -13.11 -8.57
N ASP A 28 -13.38 -13.17 -7.29
CA ASP A 28 -12.09 -12.65 -6.82
C ASP A 28 -10.92 -13.43 -7.42
N GLN A 29 -11.05 -14.76 -7.55
CA GLN A 29 -10.09 -15.64 -8.23
C GLN A 29 -10.03 -15.35 -9.74
N GLU A 30 -11.19 -15.25 -10.41
CA GLU A 30 -11.26 -14.96 -11.84
C GLU A 30 -10.62 -13.60 -12.18
N LEU A 31 -10.91 -12.57 -11.39
CA LEU A 31 -10.30 -11.24 -11.56
C LEU A 31 -8.79 -11.28 -11.35
N LEU A 32 -8.31 -12.05 -10.37
CA LEU A 32 -6.88 -12.20 -10.16
C LEU A 32 -6.21 -12.84 -11.37
N LEU A 33 -6.74 -13.94 -11.90
CA LEU A 33 -6.15 -14.66 -13.04
C LEU A 33 -6.05 -13.78 -14.30
N LYS A 34 -6.90 -12.76 -14.43
CA LYS A 34 -6.82 -11.76 -15.52
C LYS A 34 -5.72 -10.71 -15.31
N ILE A 35 -5.28 -10.53 -14.07
CA ILE A 35 -4.31 -9.47 -13.68
C ILE A 35 -2.92 -10.06 -13.43
N ASN A 36 -2.86 -11.32 -12.99
CA ASN A 36 -1.65 -11.97 -12.54
C ASN A 36 -0.71 -12.28 -13.72
N GLY A 37 0.52 -11.80 -13.59
CA GLY A 37 1.60 -12.06 -14.54
C GLY A 37 1.37 -11.47 -15.94
N SER A 38 2.31 -11.73 -16.78
CA SER A 38 2.21 -11.50 -18.24
C SER A 38 3.39 -12.19 -18.92
N ASP A 39 3.32 -12.44 -20.23
CA ASP A 39 4.44 -12.99 -21.02
C ASP A 39 5.59 -11.95 -21.23
N SER A 40 5.53 -10.81 -20.54
CA SER A 40 6.45 -9.70 -20.70
C SER A 40 7.42 -9.59 -19.54
N LEU A 41 8.67 -9.96 -19.77
CA LEU A 41 9.80 -9.76 -18.83
C LEU A 41 9.95 -8.30 -18.38
N PHE A 42 9.52 -7.34 -19.23
CA PHE A 42 9.53 -5.91 -18.87
C PHE A 42 8.55 -5.63 -17.72
N TRP A 43 7.31 -6.11 -17.83
CA TRP A 43 6.30 -5.88 -16.78
C TRP A 43 6.64 -6.65 -15.51
N ASP A 44 7.22 -7.85 -15.62
CA ASP A 44 7.74 -8.59 -14.47
C ASP A 44 8.83 -7.79 -13.73
N GLY A 45 9.77 -7.24 -14.48
CA GLY A 45 10.81 -6.37 -13.94
C GLY A 45 10.23 -5.11 -13.30
N PHE A 46 9.27 -4.45 -13.97
CA PHE A 46 8.62 -3.24 -13.50
C PHE A 46 7.88 -3.48 -12.16
N MET A 47 7.02 -4.49 -12.11
CA MET A 47 6.23 -4.79 -10.91
C MET A 47 7.10 -5.28 -9.76
N TRP A 48 8.17 -6.02 -10.07
CA TRP A 48 9.16 -6.46 -9.09
C TRP A 48 9.91 -5.30 -8.44
N ILE A 49 10.38 -4.33 -9.24
CA ILE A 49 11.09 -3.16 -8.72
C ILE A 49 10.10 -2.23 -8.00
N ALA A 50 8.91 -2.01 -8.56
CA ALA A 50 7.90 -1.13 -7.98
C ALA A 50 7.37 -1.62 -6.63
N THR A 51 7.26 -2.94 -6.40
CA THR A 51 6.82 -3.49 -5.11
C THR A 51 7.90 -3.41 -4.02
N ASN A 52 9.16 -3.18 -4.40
CA ASN A 52 10.27 -3.16 -3.44
C ASN A 52 10.27 -1.84 -2.66
N MET A 53 10.25 -1.94 -1.32
CA MET A 53 10.26 -0.78 -0.44
C MET A 53 11.50 0.11 -0.62
N LEU A 54 12.67 -0.48 -0.95
CA LEU A 54 13.91 0.26 -1.16
C LEU A 54 13.83 1.23 -2.34
N THR A 55 13.03 0.91 -3.35
CA THR A 55 12.79 1.76 -4.53
C THR A 55 12.22 3.14 -4.14
N TRP A 56 11.46 3.21 -3.05
CA TRP A 56 10.76 4.41 -2.61
C TRP A 56 11.50 5.21 -1.53
N ILE A 57 12.71 4.77 -1.12
CA ILE A 57 13.54 5.50 -0.14
C ILE A 57 13.80 6.95 -0.57
N PRO A 58 14.18 7.27 -1.83
CA PRO A 58 14.38 8.66 -2.24
C PRO A 58 13.14 9.53 -2.05
N LEU A 59 11.95 8.97 -2.36
CA LEU A 59 10.67 9.66 -2.16
C LEU A 59 10.40 9.90 -0.66
N ALA A 60 10.65 8.91 0.19
CA ALA A 60 10.48 9.05 1.64
C ALA A 60 11.43 10.11 2.22
N VAL A 61 12.69 10.17 1.78
CA VAL A 61 13.68 11.15 2.22
C VAL A 61 13.26 12.56 1.84
N VAL A 62 12.82 12.80 0.60
CA VAL A 62 12.38 14.13 0.17
C VAL A 62 11.08 14.56 0.85
N LEU A 63 10.16 13.64 1.11
CA LEU A 63 8.95 13.92 1.90
C LEU A 63 9.31 14.38 3.32
N LEU A 64 10.23 13.68 4.00
CA LEU A 64 10.73 14.07 5.32
C LEU A 64 11.39 15.45 5.27
N TYR A 65 12.26 15.69 4.28
CA TYR A 65 12.89 17.00 4.10
C TYR A 65 11.85 18.12 3.97
N VAL A 66 10.83 17.94 3.11
CA VAL A 66 9.78 18.95 2.91
C VAL A 66 8.93 19.15 4.16
N ILE A 67 8.64 18.10 4.93
CA ILE A 67 7.94 18.22 6.21
C ILE A 67 8.77 19.09 7.20
N PHE A 68 10.06 18.82 7.35
CA PHE A 68 10.90 19.61 8.25
C PHE A 68 11.10 21.05 7.78
N LYS A 69 11.24 21.25 6.47
CA LYS A 69 11.45 22.60 5.89
C LYS A 69 10.25 23.52 6.07
N ASN A 70 9.02 22.97 5.96
CA ASN A 70 7.79 23.76 5.95
C ASN A 70 7.09 23.81 7.34
N ASN A 71 7.59 23.13 8.35
CA ASN A 71 6.98 23.10 9.68
C ASN A 71 8.01 23.41 10.78
N LYS A 72 7.53 23.95 11.89
CA LYS A 72 8.36 24.04 13.10
C LYS A 72 8.71 22.62 13.57
N VAL A 73 9.89 22.44 14.19
CA VAL A 73 10.38 21.11 14.61
C VAL A 73 9.35 20.31 15.41
N LYS A 74 8.64 20.95 16.35
CA LYS A 74 7.59 20.28 17.16
C LYS A 74 6.44 19.74 16.29
N GLU A 75 6.03 20.50 15.28
CA GLU A 75 4.97 20.11 14.35
C GLU A 75 5.46 19.02 13.39
N ALA A 76 6.67 19.14 12.87
CA ALA A 76 7.28 18.10 12.02
C ALA A 76 7.39 16.75 12.77
N LEU A 77 7.85 16.77 14.02
CA LEU A 77 7.94 15.58 14.87
C LEU A 77 6.55 14.98 15.16
N LEU A 78 5.54 15.82 15.38
CA LEU A 78 4.16 15.35 15.54
C LEU A 78 3.67 14.66 14.26
N ILE A 79 3.90 15.24 13.07
CA ILE A 79 3.52 14.65 11.79
C ILE A 79 4.18 13.30 11.60
N ILE A 80 5.49 13.20 11.86
CA ILE A 80 6.25 11.95 11.73
C ILE A 80 5.77 10.90 12.72
N GLY A 81 5.50 11.28 13.97
CA GLY A 81 4.92 10.38 14.98
C GLY A 81 3.55 9.85 14.58
N MET A 82 2.69 10.71 14.01
CA MET A 82 1.39 10.30 13.50
C MET A 82 1.50 9.40 12.27
N LEU A 83 2.46 9.68 11.37
CA LEU A 83 2.73 8.82 10.22
C LEU A 83 3.22 7.43 10.65
N ALA A 84 4.11 7.36 11.63
CA ALA A 84 4.54 6.09 12.22
C ALA A 84 3.36 5.34 12.86
N LEU A 85 2.44 6.06 13.53
CA LEU A 85 1.23 5.47 14.10
C LEU A 85 0.28 4.94 13.02
N VAL A 86 0.10 5.64 11.88
CA VAL A 86 -0.66 5.12 10.73
C VAL A 86 -0.08 3.78 10.28
N ILE A 87 1.22 3.71 10.01
CA ILE A 87 1.90 2.50 9.53
C ILE A 87 1.75 1.36 10.54
N THR A 88 1.99 1.65 11.82
CA THR A 88 1.90 0.63 12.88
C THR A 88 0.48 0.07 13.00
N LEU A 89 -0.54 0.93 13.04
CA LEU A 89 -1.92 0.48 13.19
C LEU A 89 -2.42 -0.27 11.96
N THR A 90 -2.12 0.21 10.75
CA THR A 90 -2.52 -0.48 9.52
C THR A 90 -1.85 -1.85 9.42
N ASP A 91 -0.56 -1.96 9.77
CA ASP A 91 0.14 -3.26 9.75
C ASP A 91 -0.36 -4.20 10.85
N GLN A 92 -0.56 -3.72 12.09
CA GLN A 92 -1.08 -4.55 13.18
C GLN A 92 -2.50 -5.07 12.88
N ILE A 93 -3.37 -4.26 12.30
CA ILE A 93 -4.70 -4.70 11.90
C ILE A 93 -4.60 -5.71 10.74
N ALA A 94 -3.83 -5.39 9.70
CA ALA A 94 -3.71 -6.25 8.53
C ALA A 94 -2.94 -7.55 8.83
N SER A 95 -1.73 -7.44 9.39
CA SER A 95 -0.83 -8.59 9.59
C SER A 95 -1.01 -9.26 10.93
N GLY A 96 -1.26 -8.49 12.01
CA GLY A 96 -1.39 -9.02 13.37
C GLY A 96 -2.77 -9.61 13.66
N PHE A 97 -3.84 -9.01 13.11
CA PHE A 97 -5.20 -9.44 13.39
C PHE A 97 -5.85 -10.17 12.20
N CYS A 98 -5.98 -9.53 11.04
CA CYS A 98 -6.77 -10.08 9.94
C CYS A 98 -6.18 -11.38 9.37
N LYS A 99 -4.87 -11.44 9.13
CA LYS A 99 -4.26 -12.65 8.53
C LYS A 99 -4.42 -13.90 9.37
N PRO A 100 -4.11 -13.92 10.69
CA PRO A 100 -4.33 -15.10 11.51
C PRO A 100 -5.82 -15.40 11.73
N PHE A 101 -6.69 -14.36 11.79
CA PHE A 101 -8.12 -14.53 12.04
C PHE A 101 -8.86 -15.16 10.85
N PHE A 102 -8.62 -14.65 9.64
CA PHE A 102 -9.29 -15.15 8.43
C PHE A 102 -8.58 -16.37 7.83
N ALA A 103 -7.29 -16.53 8.09
CA ALA A 103 -6.45 -17.62 7.59
C ALA A 103 -6.65 -17.93 6.08
N ARG A 104 -6.97 -16.90 5.27
CA ARG A 104 -7.15 -17.03 3.82
C ARG A 104 -5.79 -17.19 3.15
N PHE A 105 -5.59 -18.30 2.44
CA PHE A 105 -4.36 -18.53 1.68
C PHE A 105 -4.12 -17.42 0.65
N ARG A 106 -2.86 -17.12 0.41
CA ARG A 106 -2.47 -16.33 -0.77
C ARG A 106 -2.68 -17.14 -2.03
N PRO A 107 -2.93 -16.49 -3.19
CA PRO A 107 -3.07 -17.20 -4.47
C PRO A 107 -1.93 -18.19 -4.76
N THR A 108 -0.68 -17.76 -4.50
CA THR A 108 0.54 -18.58 -4.66
C THR A 108 0.67 -19.72 -3.65
N GLN A 109 -0.16 -19.79 -2.62
CA GLN A 109 -0.18 -20.79 -1.54
C GLN A 109 -1.50 -21.55 -1.49
N ASP A 110 -2.50 -21.16 -2.30
CA ASP A 110 -3.80 -21.81 -2.35
C ASP A 110 -3.66 -23.15 -3.10
N PRO A 111 -3.99 -24.29 -2.45
CA PRO A 111 -3.84 -25.62 -3.06
C PRO A 111 -4.59 -25.82 -4.38
N GLU A 112 -5.71 -25.09 -4.59
CA GLU A 112 -6.54 -25.22 -5.78
C GLU A 112 -6.07 -24.28 -6.91
N LEU A 113 -5.49 -23.11 -6.56
CA LEU A 113 -5.17 -22.07 -7.52
C LEU A 113 -3.66 -21.94 -7.83
N MET A 114 -2.79 -22.37 -6.92
CA MET A 114 -1.34 -22.10 -6.97
C MET A 114 -0.64 -22.58 -8.25
N TYR A 115 -1.20 -23.58 -8.95
CA TYR A 115 -0.67 -24.10 -10.21
C TYR A 115 -1.06 -23.27 -11.44
N GLN A 116 -2.03 -22.35 -11.28
CA GLN A 116 -2.48 -21.45 -12.34
C GLN A 116 -1.87 -20.03 -12.19
N ILE A 117 -1.19 -19.79 -11.07
CA ILE A 117 -0.59 -18.49 -10.77
C ILE A 117 0.77 -18.37 -11.41
N ASP A 118 0.97 -17.32 -12.19
CA ASP A 118 2.27 -16.91 -12.68
C ASP A 118 3.11 -16.33 -11.52
N ILE A 119 4.33 -16.88 -11.34
CA ILE A 119 5.21 -16.57 -10.22
C ILE A 119 6.47 -15.86 -10.72
N VAL A 120 6.51 -14.55 -10.51
CA VAL A 120 7.66 -13.74 -10.88
C VAL A 120 8.81 -13.95 -9.89
N ASN A 121 10.02 -14.28 -10.39
CA ASN A 121 11.24 -14.49 -9.59
C ASN A 121 11.09 -15.50 -8.43
N GLY A 122 10.22 -16.46 -8.51
CA GLY A 122 9.99 -17.45 -7.45
C GLY A 122 9.34 -16.88 -6.17
N TYR A 123 8.81 -15.66 -6.21
CA TYR A 123 8.27 -15.01 -5.02
C TYR A 123 6.84 -15.45 -4.72
N ARG A 124 6.63 -16.07 -3.57
CA ARG A 124 5.31 -16.59 -3.14
C ARG A 124 4.70 -15.85 -1.95
N GLY A 125 5.49 -15.03 -1.25
CA GLY A 125 5.05 -14.36 -0.02
C GLY A 125 4.83 -15.32 1.15
N GLY A 126 4.15 -14.86 2.19
CA GLY A 126 3.75 -15.71 3.33
C GLY A 126 2.50 -16.53 3.05
N ILE A 127 2.06 -17.37 4.01
CA ILE A 127 0.94 -18.32 3.84
C ILE A 127 -0.39 -17.58 3.65
N TYR A 128 -0.73 -16.64 4.54
CA TYR A 128 -2.02 -15.96 4.54
C TYR A 128 -1.94 -14.56 3.92
N GLY A 129 -3.01 -14.17 3.20
CA GLY A 129 -3.08 -12.95 2.38
C GLY A 129 -4.06 -11.88 2.87
N PHE A 130 -5.19 -12.27 3.45
CA PHE A 130 -6.28 -11.34 3.78
C PHE A 130 -6.02 -10.62 5.11
N VAL A 131 -5.98 -9.32 5.14
CA VAL A 131 -6.01 -8.30 4.08
C VAL A 131 -4.60 -7.93 3.63
N SER A 132 -4.47 -7.18 2.52
CA SER A 132 -3.16 -6.70 2.07
C SER A 132 -2.64 -5.57 2.96
N SER A 133 -1.55 -5.85 3.70
CA SER A 133 -0.85 -4.82 4.49
C SER A 133 -0.15 -3.78 3.63
N HIS A 134 0.32 -4.14 2.42
CA HIS A 134 0.87 -3.16 1.47
C HIS A 134 -0.18 -2.13 1.06
N ALA A 135 -1.38 -2.57 0.70
CA ALA A 135 -2.47 -1.66 0.37
C ALA A 135 -2.86 -0.80 1.59
N ALA A 136 -3.04 -1.41 2.77
CA ALA A 136 -3.40 -0.68 3.98
C ALA A 136 -2.36 0.41 4.33
N ASN A 137 -1.07 0.08 4.31
CA ASN A 137 0.00 1.02 4.61
C ASN A 137 0.07 2.16 3.57
N THR A 138 0.10 1.83 2.27
CA THR A 138 0.30 2.85 1.22
C THR A 138 -0.89 3.79 1.10
N PHE A 139 -2.13 3.29 1.14
CA PHE A 139 -3.32 4.15 1.13
C PHE A 139 -3.50 4.92 2.44
N GLY A 140 -3.09 4.36 3.59
CA GLY A 140 -3.07 5.07 4.87
C GLY A 140 -2.10 6.26 4.86
N ILE A 141 -0.89 6.06 4.37
CA ILE A 141 0.11 7.13 4.17
C ILE A 141 -0.42 8.17 3.17
N ALA A 142 -0.96 7.73 2.03
CA ALA A 142 -1.44 8.61 0.97
C ALA A 142 -2.55 9.55 1.45
N ILE A 143 -3.58 9.04 2.11
CA ILE A 143 -4.68 9.88 2.63
C ILE A 143 -4.20 10.81 3.75
N PHE A 144 -3.39 10.30 4.69
CA PHE A 144 -2.89 11.10 5.80
C PHE A 144 -2.06 12.29 5.33
N LEU A 145 -1.07 12.08 4.45
CA LEU A 145 -0.23 13.15 3.90
C LEU A 145 -1.01 14.10 2.99
N SER A 146 -1.96 13.59 2.19
CA SER A 146 -2.82 14.43 1.35
C SER A 146 -3.67 15.39 2.18
N LEU A 147 -4.21 14.93 3.29
CA LEU A 147 -5.01 15.76 4.21
C LEU A 147 -4.16 16.79 4.98
N ILE A 148 -2.88 16.48 5.28
CA ILE A 148 -1.96 17.40 5.95
C ILE A 148 -1.47 18.48 4.99
N ILE A 149 -0.99 18.10 3.81
CA ILE A 149 -0.31 19.04 2.89
C ILE A 149 -1.31 19.81 2.03
N ARG A 150 -2.46 19.22 1.71
CA ARG A 150 -3.57 19.82 0.95
C ARG A 150 -3.13 20.39 -0.40
N SER A 151 -2.37 19.60 -1.16
CA SER A 151 -2.02 19.86 -2.54
C SER A 151 -2.65 18.80 -3.45
N TRP A 152 -3.40 19.21 -4.47
CA TRP A 152 -4.01 18.29 -5.43
C TRP A 152 -2.98 17.47 -6.21
N SER A 153 -1.92 18.10 -6.69
CA SER A 153 -0.85 17.42 -7.43
C SER A 153 -0.16 16.35 -6.58
N LEU A 154 0.15 16.68 -5.31
CA LEU A 154 0.71 15.72 -4.36
C LEU A 154 -0.27 14.59 -4.04
N GLY A 155 -1.55 14.91 -3.83
CA GLY A 155 -2.58 13.91 -3.58
C GLY A 155 -2.67 12.90 -4.73
N ILE A 156 -2.78 13.37 -5.97
CA ILE A 156 -2.80 12.50 -7.16
C ILE A 156 -1.55 11.62 -7.19
N MET A 157 -0.37 12.18 -6.98
CA MET A 157 0.90 11.44 -6.96
C MET A 157 0.90 10.35 -5.87
N LEU A 158 0.50 10.67 -4.63
CA LEU A 158 0.48 9.73 -3.51
C LEU A 158 -0.50 8.57 -3.75
N PHE A 159 -1.70 8.87 -4.26
CA PHE A 159 -2.66 7.83 -4.60
C PHE A 159 -2.21 6.99 -5.80
N SER A 160 -1.57 7.59 -6.82
CA SER A 160 -0.96 6.83 -7.93
C SER A 160 0.13 5.89 -7.44
N TRP A 161 0.99 6.36 -6.53
CA TRP A 161 1.99 5.52 -5.85
C TRP A 161 1.35 4.36 -5.09
N ALA A 162 0.29 4.61 -4.33
CA ALA A 162 -0.43 3.57 -3.60
C ALA A 162 -1.08 2.55 -4.55
N CYS A 163 -1.68 3.00 -5.65
CA CYS A 163 -2.27 2.14 -6.68
C CYS A 163 -1.21 1.25 -7.37
N ILE A 164 -0.04 1.81 -7.73
CA ILE A 164 1.05 1.04 -8.33
C ILE A 164 1.51 -0.07 -7.37
N ASN A 165 1.72 0.27 -6.09
CA ASN A 165 2.09 -0.72 -5.07
C ASN A 165 1.00 -1.78 -4.88
N ALA A 166 -0.26 -1.40 -4.81
CA ALA A 166 -1.38 -2.33 -4.66
C ALA A 166 -1.52 -3.26 -5.88
N TYR A 167 -1.45 -2.70 -7.08
CA TYR A 167 -1.52 -3.46 -8.33
C TYR A 167 -0.37 -4.47 -8.45
N SER A 168 0.85 -4.08 -8.07
CA SER A 168 2.01 -4.99 -8.10
C SER A 168 1.80 -6.25 -7.25
N ARG A 169 0.98 -6.18 -6.19
CA ARG A 169 0.71 -7.35 -5.33
C ARG A 169 -0.23 -8.37 -6.01
N MET A 170 -1.18 -7.88 -6.81
CA MET A 170 -2.04 -8.74 -7.62
C MET A 170 -1.25 -9.33 -8.80
N TYR A 171 -0.47 -8.48 -9.48
CA TYR A 171 0.39 -8.91 -10.59
C TYR A 171 1.35 -10.03 -10.18
N LEU A 172 1.97 -9.93 -9.01
CA LEU A 172 2.87 -10.95 -8.45
C LEU A 172 2.13 -12.17 -7.85
N GLY A 173 0.81 -12.25 -7.94
CA GLY A 173 0.01 -13.38 -7.47
C GLY A 173 -0.01 -13.57 -5.96
N VAL A 174 0.35 -12.57 -5.16
CA VAL A 174 0.43 -12.70 -3.69
C VAL A 174 -0.76 -12.16 -2.93
N HIS A 175 -1.70 -11.50 -3.61
CA HIS A 175 -2.96 -11.01 -3.05
C HIS A 175 -4.10 -11.07 -4.07
N TYR A 176 -5.29 -11.43 -3.61
CA TYR A 176 -6.51 -11.28 -4.37
C TYR A 176 -6.95 -9.81 -4.46
N PRO A 177 -7.75 -9.42 -5.49
CA PRO A 177 -8.36 -8.08 -5.56
C PRO A 177 -9.14 -7.70 -4.29
N GLY A 178 -9.88 -8.64 -3.69
CA GLY A 178 -10.59 -8.45 -2.43
C GLY A 178 -9.67 -8.13 -1.25
N ASP A 179 -8.47 -8.74 -1.18
CA ASP A 179 -7.47 -8.43 -0.14
C ASP A 179 -6.99 -6.97 -0.27
N ILE A 180 -6.79 -6.52 -1.52
CA ILE A 180 -6.38 -5.15 -1.83
C ILE A 180 -7.49 -4.16 -1.49
N PHE A 181 -8.73 -4.44 -1.90
CA PHE A 181 -9.89 -3.58 -1.62
C PHE A 181 -10.10 -3.38 -0.12
N CYS A 182 -10.15 -4.48 0.65
CA CYS A 182 -10.32 -4.40 2.10
C CYS A 182 -9.12 -3.71 2.79
N GLY A 183 -7.89 -4.00 2.35
CA GLY A 183 -6.69 -3.32 2.83
C GLY A 183 -6.73 -1.82 2.57
N THR A 184 -7.18 -1.41 1.37
CA THR A 184 -7.36 0.01 1.02
C THR A 184 -8.36 0.70 1.94
N LEU A 185 -9.52 0.09 2.21
CA LEU A 185 -10.52 0.65 3.12
C LEU A 185 -9.98 0.83 4.54
N ILE A 186 -9.24 -0.16 5.06
CA ILE A 186 -8.57 -0.06 6.36
C ILE A 186 -7.56 1.09 6.36
N GLY A 187 -6.72 1.17 5.32
CA GLY A 187 -5.73 2.24 5.19
C GLY A 187 -6.36 3.62 5.18
N LEU A 188 -7.37 3.84 4.33
CA LEU A 188 -8.10 5.11 4.24
C LEU A 188 -8.78 5.48 5.58
N GLY A 189 -9.40 4.50 6.24
CA GLY A 189 -10.04 4.70 7.54
C GLY A 189 -9.05 5.11 8.63
N ILE A 190 -7.97 4.34 8.80
CA ILE A 190 -6.94 4.62 9.82
C ILE A 190 -6.23 5.94 9.51
N GLY A 191 -5.80 6.18 8.26
CA GLY A 191 -5.14 7.43 7.88
C GLY A 191 -5.99 8.66 8.16
N THR A 192 -7.31 8.58 7.91
CA THR A 192 -8.26 9.65 8.22
C THR A 192 -8.46 9.83 9.72
N LEU A 193 -8.59 8.75 10.49
CA LEU A 193 -8.73 8.81 11.94
C LEU A 193 -7.49 9.44 12.61
N ILE A 194 -6.30 9.05 12.17
CA ILE A 194 -5.05 9.61 12.68
C ILE A 194 -4.89 11.08 12.26
N TYR A 195 -5.35 11.47 11.06
CA TYR A 195 -5.40 12.89 10.69
C TYR A 195 -6.34 13.69 11.63
N MET A 196 -7.50 13.15 12.00
CA MET A 196 -8.40 13.78 12.97
C MET A 196 -7.72 13.94 14.33
N LEU A 197 -7.00 12.91 14.80
CA LEU A 197 -6.22 12.96 16.03
C LEU A 197 -5.10 14.02 15.96
N TYR A 198 -4.36 14.04 14.83
CA TYR A 198 -3.35 15.06 14.57
C TYR A 198 -3.94 16.48 14.67
N THR A 199 -5.07 16.73 14.00
CA THR A 199 -5.70 18.08 14.01
C THR A 199 -6.18 18.48 15.39
N TYR A 200 -6.68 17.55 16.19
CA TYR A 200 -7.08 17.78 17.58
C TYR A 200 -5.87 18.19 18.44
N ILE A 201 -4.76 17.42 18.36
CA ILE A 201 -3.53 17.72 19.12
C ILE A 201 -2.91 19.02 18.64
N ARG A 202 -2.83 19.24 17.32
CA ARG A 202 -2.28 20.48 16.75
C ARG A 202 -3.02 21.72 17.24
N LYS A 203 -4.37 21.73 17.19
CA LYS A 203 -5.18 22.84 17.68
C LYS A 203 -4.95 23.17 19.15
N LYS A 204 -4.71 22.15 19.98
CA LYS A 204 -4.52 22.32 21.42
C LYS A 204 -3.13 22.83 21.79
N PHE A 205 -2.08 22.41 21.07
CA PHE A 205 -0.70 22.63 21.46
C PHE A 205 0.13 23.48 20.49
N ILE A 206 -0.35 23.71 19.26
CA ILE A 206 0.42 24.38 18.21
C ILE A 206 -0.45 25.49 17.60
N HIS A 207 -0.03 26.74 17.80
CA HIS A 207 -0.63 27.90 17.13
C HIS A 207 0.08 28.13 15.81
N SER A 208 -0.59 27.90 14.70
CA SER A 208 -0.05 28.14 13.35
C SER A 208 -0.85 29.27 12.68
N PRO A 209 -0.19 30.22 12.01
CA PRO A 209 -0.86 31.26 11.25
C PRO A 209 -1.56 30.67 10.02
N ASN A 210 -2.66 31.32 9.57
CA ASN A 210 -3.26 31.01 8.29
C ASN A 210 -2.43 31.61 7.16
N TYR A 211 -2.08 30.79 6.17
CA TYR A 211 -1.34 31.24 4.98
C TYR A 211 -2.32 31.67 3.89
N ILE A 212 -2.24 32.94 3.50
CA ILE A 212 -3.04 33.52 2.40
C ILE A 212 -2.04 33.97 1.33
N SER A 213 -1.61 33.03 0.49
CA SER A 213 -0.72 33.33 -0.62
C SER A 213 -0.79 32.21 -1.66
N ASN A 214 -0.73 32.57 -2.94
CA ASN A 214 -0.68 31.61 -4.06
C ASN A 214 0.61 30.75 -4.08
N GLN A 215 1.63 31.11 -3.30
CA GLN A 215 2.88 30.38 -3.21
C GLN A 215 2.80 29.18 -2.23
N TYR A 216 1.82 29.17 -1.34
CA TYR A 216 1.67 28.15 -0.30
C TYR A 216 0.35 27.42 -0.43
N THR A 217 0.33 26.17 0.00
CA THR A 217 -0.92 25.45 0.25
C THR A 217 -1.68 26.09 1.43
N SER A 218 -2.95 25.80 1.58
CA SER A 218 -3.76 26.26 2.72
C SER A 218 -3.21 25.85 4.09
N THR A 219 -2.29 24.91 4.14
CA THR A 219 -1.63 24.39 5.34
C THR A 219 -0.21 24.89 5.50
N GLY A 220 0.29 25.73 4.58
CA GLY A 220 1.59 26.41 4.71
C GLY A 220 2.77 25.72 4.05
N TYR A 221 2.54 24.72 3.19
CA TYR A 221 3.62 24.12 2.42
C TYR A 221 3.88 24.93 1.13
N LEU A 222 5.14 25.22 0.85
CA LEU A 222 5.57 25.94 -0.33
C LEU A 222 5.36 25.07 -1.60
N ASN A 223 4.69 25.61 -2.62
CA ASN A 223 4.39 24.88 -3.85
C ASN A 223 5.64 24.42 -4.61
N SER A 224 6.74 25.19 -4.55
CA SER A 224 8.03 24.76 -5.13
C SER A 224 8.61 23.53 -4.43
N ASP A 225 8.41 23.38 -3.13
CA ASP A 225 8.88 22.19 -2.39
C ASP A 225 8.05 20.96 -2.75
N ILE A 226 6.75 21.15 -3.00
CA ILE A 226 5.89 20.07 -3.53
C ILE A 226 6.38 19.63 -4.92
N SER A 227 6.79 20.57 -5.76
CA SER A 227 7.35 20.26 -7.10
C SER A 227 8.61 19.41 -7.00
N ILE A 228 9.43 19.57 -5.96
CA ILE A 228 10.60 18.70 -5.72
C ILE A 228 10.16 17.26 -5.45
N ILE A 229 9.11 17.06 -4.64
CA ILE A 229 8.57 15.71 -4.37
C ILE A 229 8.09 15.06 -5.66
N LEU A 230 7.33 15.82 -6.48
CA LEU A 230 6.82 15.34 -7.79
C LEU A 230 7.97 14.97 -8.73
N PHE A 231 9.02 15.79 -8.77
CA PHE A 231 10.20 15.52 -9.58
C PHE A 231 10.92 14.24 -9.15
N VAL A 232 11.13 14.03 -7.84
CA VAL A 232 11.74 12.80 -7.33
C VAL A 232 10.86 11.58 -7.60
N PHE A 233 9.53 11.71 -7.53
CA PHE A 233 8.62 10.64 -7.93
C PHE A 233 8.78 10.27 -9.41
N ILE A 234 8.83 11.26 -10.31
CA ILE A 234 9.05 11.02 -11.75
C ILE A 234 10.40 10.34 -11.98
N LEU A 235 11.47 10.79 -11.32
CA LEU A 235 12.78 10.14 -11.39
C LEU A 235 12.75 8.69 -10.88
N THR A 236 11.97 8.41 -9.83
CA THR A 236 11.82 7.05 -9.32
C THR A 236 11.08 6.16 -10.33
N ILE A 237 10.03 6.66 -10.98
CA ILE A 237 9.36 5.92 -12.07
C ILE A 237 10.33 5.67 -13.23
N TYR A 238 11.12 6.68 -13.62
CA TYR A 238 12.14 6.52 -14.65
C TYR A 238 13.20 5.46 -14.28
N TYR A 239 13.64 5.44 -13.02
CA TYR A 239 14.52 4.38 -12.50
C TYR A 239 13.89 2.99 -12.62
N ILE A 240 12.61 2.85 -12.29
CA ILE A 240 11.88 1.57 -12.42
C ILE A 240 11.84 1.13 -13.88
N LEU A 241 11.53 2.05 -14.81
CA LEU A 241 11.48 1.76 -16.25
C LEU A 241 12.83 1.28 -16.79
N ILE A 242 13.92 1.99 -16.48
CA ILE A 242 15.28 1.61 -16.91
C ILE A 242 15.69 0.28 -16.28
N GLY A 243 15.46 0.10 -14.97
CA GLY A 243 15.78 -1.13 -14.27
C GLY A 243 15.06 -2.35 -14.86
N SER A 244 13.81 -2.16 -15.31
CA SER A 244 13.05 -3.20 -16.01
C SER A 244 13.66 -3.57 -17.36
N MET A 245 14.14 -2.59 -18.13
CA MET A 245 14.80 -2.83 -19.41
C MET A 245 16.14 -3.57 -19.24
N ILE A 246 16.94 -3.18 -18.24
CA ILE A 246 18.22 -3.84 -17.96
C ILE A 246 18.00 -5.30 -17.55
N LYS A 247 16.95 -5.57 -16.77
CA LYS A 247 16.63 -6.94 -16.33
C LYS A 247 16.28 -7.86 -17.50
N ILE A 248 15.59 -7.36 -18.53
CA ILE A 248 15.35 -8.12 -19.77
C ILE A 248 16.68 -8.51 -20.40
N GLN A 249 17.59 -7.57 -20.51
CA GLN A 249 18.88 -7.79 -21.18
C GLN A 249 19.74 -8.84 -20.45
N THR A 250 19.71 -8.85 -19.10
CA THR A 250 20.45 -9.85 -18.29
C THR A 250 19.80 -11.23 -18.25
N SER A 251 18.51 -11.35 -18.59
CA SER A 251 17.83 -12.65 -18.67
C SER A 251 17.95 -13.34 -20.04
N LEU A 252 18.46 -12.63 -21.04
CA LEU A 252 18.68 -13.16 -22.40
C LEU A 252 20.08 -13.74 -22.60
N PHE A 253 20.96 -13.64 -21.61
CA PHE A 253 22.32 -14.19 -21.57
C PHE A 253 22.48 -15.15 -20.37
#